data_6e4fd5a886862bb8319e589efac7d008
#
_entry.id   6e4fd5a886862bb8319e589efac7d008
#
_cell.length_a   1.000
_cell.length_b   1.000
_cell.length_c   1.000
_cell.angle_alpha   90.00
_cell.angle_beta   90.00
_cell.angle_gamma   90.00
#
_symmetry.space_group_name_H-M   'P 1'
#
loop_
_entity.id
_entity.type
_entity.pdbx_description
1 polymer ?
#
loop_
_entity_poly.entity_id
_entity_poly.type
_entity_poly.pdbx_seq_one_letter_code
_entity_poly.pdbx_strand_id
1 'polypeptide(L)'
;MPADLAVIGLGTYGLPLAQAAVAAGIPTIGYRTGPEAGSLSPAELRRMLAGGFRPTTDPAELGRVRTAVICAPTPRGADGGLDLSQLETAARTLAAHLRPHTTVILESPVYPGTTEEFLRPLLEEGSGLRAGRDFHLAYSPSRVDPGNRDVTPATTPKVIGGLTPACTESAAAFHARLTDKVVRARGPREAETVQLLETNYRHVNIALVNEMAVLCNDLGVDLWDVIRCAETKPFGFQAFRPGPGVGGHSVPQDMTAGGGRGLRMVELAQVVNNRMPGYVVQRAATLLNEHGKSARGARVLLLGVTYKPDLADLQGTPAREIALRLRELGATVSYHDPYVPSWSVYDHPIPRADSLYEAAADADLTILLQQHRTYDLQGLSVKAQLLLDTRGAAPTGAAHRL
;
A
#
# COMPACT_ATOMS: atom_id res chain seq x y z
N MET A 1 -6.93 -4.44 33.26
CA MET A 1 -7.23 -3.00 33.25
C MET A 1 -8.21 -2.75 32.10
N PRO A 2 -9.14 -1.79 32.21
CA PRO A 2 -9.96 -1.41 31.08
C PRO A 2 -9.04 -0.95 29.94
N ALA A 3 -9.37 -1.30 28.70
CA ALA A 3 -8.63 -0.84 27.53
C ALA A 3 -8.96 0.62 27.23
N ASP A 4 -7.94 1.41 26.86
CA ASP A 4 -8.13 2.81 26.46
C ASP A 4 -8.52 2.91 24.98
N LEU A 5 -8.04 1.96 24.15
CA LEU A 5 -8.15 1.95 22.70
C LEU A 5 -8.79 0.67 22.19
N ALA A 6 -9.71 0.78 21.24
CA ALA A 6 -10.10 -0.29 20.33
C ALA A 6 -9.63 0.01 18.91
N VAL A 7 -8.91 -0.92 18.28
CA VAL A 7 -8.62 -0.89 16.86
C VAL A 7 -9.53 -1.91 16.18
N ILE A 8 -10.41 -1.43 15.32
CA ILE A 8 -11.41 -2.23 14.59
C ILE A 8 -10.92 -2.44 13.18
N GLY A 9 -10.52 -3.67 12.86
CA GLY A 9 -9.81 -4.00 11.63
C GLY A 9 -8.28 -4.06 11.88
N LEU A 10 -7.71 -5.28 11.87
CA LEU A 10 -6.29 -5.54 12.14
C LEU A 10 -5.49 -5.85 10.87
N GLY A 11 -5.90 -5.30 9.75
CA GLY A 11 -5.22 -5.42 8.47
C GLY A 11 -4.02 -4.46 8.33
N THR A 12 -3.70 -4.11 7.09
CA THR A 12 -2.53 -3.30 6.69
C THR A 12 -2.42 -1.96 7.43
N TYR A 13 -3.54 -1.36 7.82
CA TYR A 13 -3.57 -0.04 8.50
C TYR A 13 -3.72 -0.16 10.01
N GLY A 14 -4.60 -1.04 10.48
CA GLY A 14 -4.93 -1.12 11.90
C GLY A 14 -3.87 -1.84 12.73
N LEU A 15 -3.19 -2.83 12.17
CA LEU A 15 -2.15 -3.55 12.89
C LEU A 15 -0.96 -2.66 13.27
N PRO A 16 -0.39 -1.85 12.37
CA PRO A 16 0.66 -0.89 12.72
C PRO A 16 0.23 0.15 13.76
N LEU A 17 -1.02 0.61 13.70
CA LEU A 17 -1.59 1.50 14.72
C LEU A 17 -1.64 0.81 16.10
N ALA A 18 -2.13 -0.43 16.15
CA ALA A 18 -2.18 -1.21 17.38
C ALA A 18 -0.78 -1.44 17.96
N GLN A 19 0.22 -1.75 17.10
CA GLN A 19 1.62 -1.89 17.50
C GLN A 19 2.18 -0.60 18.10
N ALA A 20 1.93 0.54 17.44
CA ALA A 20 2.37 1.85 17.91
C ALA A 20 1.71 2.22 19.26
N ALA A 21 0.40 1.94 19.41
CA ALA A 21 -0.32 2.20 20.66
C ALA A 21 0.22 1.36 21.82
N VAL A 22 0.45 0.07 21.59
CA VAL A 22 1.05 -0.83 22.60
C VAL A 22 2.47 -0.37 22.98
N ALA A 23 3.28 0.04 21.99
CA ALA A 23 4.62 0.57 22.24
C ALA A 23 4.60 1.87 23.05
N ALA A 24 3.56 2.68 22.89
CA ALA A 24 3.32 3.89 23.70
C ALA A 24 2.67 3.60 25.07
N GLY A 25 2.52 2.33 25.46
CA GLY A 25 1.94 1.92 26.73
C GLY A 25 0.43 2.12 26.84
N ILE A 26 -0.28 2.17 25.71
CA ILE A 26 -1.73 2.30 25.66
C ILE A 26 -2.37 0.90 25.68
N PRO A 27 -3.17 0.53 26.70
CA PRO A 27 -3.91 -0.72 26.73
C PRO A 27 -4.87 -0.79 25.53
N THR A 28 -4.65 -1.76 24.66
CA THR A 28 -5.30 -1.80 23.34
C THR A 28 -6.03 -3.11 23.12
N ILE A 29 -7.29 -3.06 22.69
CA ILE A 29 -7.99 -4.21 22.12
C ILE A 29 -7.95 -4.15 20.60
N GLY A 30 -7.72 -5.30 19.98
CA GLY A 30 -7.83 -5.47 18.53
C GLY A 30 -9.08 -6.26 18.21
N TYR A 31 -10.07 -5.60 17.61
CA TYR A 31 -11.33 -6.24 17.22
C TYR A 31 -11.28 -6.67 15.76
N ARG A 32 -11.54 -7.97 15.51
CA ARG A 32 -11.57 -8.55 14.16
C ARG A 32 -12.98 -8.65 13.65
N THR A 33 -13.20 -8.12 12.43
CA THR A 33 -14.49 -8.17 11.73
C THR A 33 -14.56 -9.31 10.70
N GLY A 34 -13.44 -9.98 10.40
CA GLY A 34 -13.37 -11.04 9.39
C GLY A 34 -11.95 -11.59 9.20
N PRO A 35 -11.72 -12.42 8.16
CA PRO A 35 -10.39 -12.88 7.79
C PRO A 35 -9.58 -11.69 7.27
N GLU A 36 -8.57 -11.24 8.02
CA GLU A 36 -7.74 -10.09 7.68
C GLU A 36 -6.34 -10.55 7.28
N ALA A 37 -5.81 -9.92 6.23
CA ALA A 37 -4.45 -10.10 5.76
C ALA A 37 -3.47 -9.25 6.60
N GLY A 38 -3.14 -9.72 7.77
CA GLY A 38 -2.09 -9.16 8.61
C GLY A 38 -1.54 -10.27 9.48
N SER A 39 -0.39 -10.82 9.16
CA SER A 39 0.23 -11.86 9.96
C SER A 39 1.32 -11.24 10.84
N LEU A 40 1.08 -11.25 12.15
CA LEU A 40 2.14 -11.06 13.13
C LEU A 40 2.98 -12.34 13.20
N SER A 41 4.29 -12.18 13.28
CA SER A 41 5.13 -13.28 13.69
C SER A 41 4.78 -13.69 15.14
N PRO A 42 4.98 -14.96 15.53
CA PRO A 42 4.74 -15.39 16.91
C PRO A 42 5.50 -14.57 17.97
N ALA A 43 6.67 -14.03 17.60
CA ALA A 43 7.46 -13.18 18.49
C ALA A 43 6.85 -11.79 18.66
N GLU A 44 6.35 -11.19 17.59
CA GLU A 44 5.64 -9.90 17.63
C GLU A 44 4.34 -9.98 18.41
N LEU A 45 3.54 -11.03 18.15
CA LEU A 45 2.31 -11.26 18.90
C LEU A 45 2.58 -11.39 20.40
N ARG A 46 3.59 -12.17 20.80
CA ARG A 46 3.97 -12.29 22.22
C ARG A 46 4.36 -10.96 22.84
N ARG A 47 5.13 -10.13 22.11
CA ARG A 47 5.51 -8.78 22.59
C ARG A 47 4.29 -7.89 22.75
N MET A 48 3.37 -7.90 21.79
CA MET A 48 2.13 -7.12 21.89
C MET A 48 1.25 -7.55 23.06
N LEU A 49 1.06 -8.87 23.24
CA LEU A 49 0.30 -9.41 24.38
C LEU A 49 0.91 -8.99 25.72
N ALA A 50 2.24 -9.09 25.86
CA ALA A 50 2.95 -8.64 27.05
C ALA A 50 2.83 -7.12 27.29
N GLY A 51 2.72 -6.33 26.21
CA GLY A 51 2.53 -4.87 26.26
C GLY A 51 1.07 -4.42 26.46
N GLY A 52 0.13 -5.34 26.70
CA GLY A 52 -1.27 -5.00 26.99
C GLY A 52 -2.21 -5.04 25.79
N PHE A 53 -1.80 -5.63 24.67
CA PHE A 53 -2.68 -5.94 23.55
C PHE A 53 -3.59 -7.12 23.87
N ARG A 54 -4.85 -7.02 23.54
CA ARG A 54 -5.83 -8.12 23.66
C ARG A 54 -6.63 -8.26 22.36
N PRO A 55 -6.42 -9.32 21.57
CA PRO A 55 -7.29 -9.61 20.44
C PRO A 55 -8.65 -10.07 20.98
N THR A 56 -9.74 -9.62 20.36
CA THR A 56 -11.09 -10.00 20.72
C THR A 56 -12.00 -10.10 19.50
N THR A 57 -13.01 -10.94 19.60
CA THR A 57 -14.16 -11.02 18.69
C THR A 57 -15.46 -10.70 19.43
N ASP A 58 -15.39 -10.40 20.74
CA ASP A 58 -16.55 -9.99 21.54
C ASP A 58 -16.82 -8.48 21.34
N PRO A 59 -17.94 -8.12 20.69
CA PRO A 59 -18.27 -6.73 20.43
C PRO A 59 -18.58 -5.94 21.71
N ALA A 60 -18.97 -6.59 22.81
CA ALA A 60 -19.25 -5.92 24.08
C ALA A 60 -18.01 -5.21 24.67
N GLU A 61 -16.80 -5.66 24.33
CA GLU A 61 -15.56 -5.03 24.72
C GLU A 61 -15.41 -3.60 24.13
N LEU A 62 -16.03 -3.33 22.97
CA LEU A 62 -16.00 -2.01 22.31
C LEU A 62 -16.67 -0.93 23.16
N GLY A 63 -17.64 -1.31 23.99
CA GLY A 63 -18.31 -0.36 24.91
C GLY A 63 -17.50 0.03 26.15
N ARG A 64 -16.25 -0.44 26.28
CA ARG A 64 -15.40 -0.21 27.45
C ARG A 64 -14.20 0.68 27.19
N VAL A 65 -14.05 1.16 25.95
CA VAL A 65 -12.90 1.97 25.53
C VAL A 65 -13.23 3.45 25.48
N ARG A 66 -12.20 4.29 25.60
CA ARG A 66 -12.32 5.74 25.43
C ARG A 66 -12.20 6.16 23.97
N THR A 67 -11.40 5.43 23.21
CA THR A 67 -11.17 5.70 21.79
C THR A 67 -11.38 4.43 20.98
N ALA A 68 -12.13 4.54 19.89
CA ALA A 68 -12.30 3.49 18.89
C ALA A 68 -11.79 4.00 17.55
N VAL A 69 -10.83 3.30 16.96
CA VAL A 69 -10.29 3.62 15.63
C VAL A 69 -10.73 2.55 14.65
N ILE A 70 -11.43 2.98 13.59
CA ILE A 70 -11.92 2.09 12.53
C ILE A 70 -10.90 2.07 11.41
N CYS A 71 -10.33 0.90 11.16
CA CYS A 71 -9.33 0.62 10.12
C CYS A 71 -9.82 -0.50 9.18
N ALA A 72 -11.14 -0.61 8.99
CA ALA A 72 -11.74 -1.63 8.14
C ALA A 72 -11.26 -1.49 6.69
N PRO A 73 -10.99 -2.59 5.97
CA PRO A 73 -10.65 -2.54 4.55
C PRO A 73 -11.78 -1.93 3.72
N THR A 74 -11.40 -1.13 2.72
CA THR A 74 -12.30 -0.53 1.73
C THR A 74 -11.76 -0.85 0.33
N PRO A 75 -11.84 -2.12 -0.11
CA PRO A 75 -11.33 -2.54 -1.40
C PRO A 75 -12.13 -1.94 -2.54
N ARG A 76 -11.62 -2.05 -3.77
CA ARG A 76 -12.36 -1.65 -4.96
C ARG A 76 -13.46 -2.68 -5.24
N GLY A 77 -14.69 -2.22 -5.34
CA GLY A 77 -15.84 -3.00 -5.76
C GLY A 77 -15.84 -3.34 -7.25
N ALA A 78 -16.74 -4.21 -7.67
CA ALA A 78 -16.87 -4.63 -9.07
C ALA A 78 -17.32 -3.48 -10.00
N ASP A 79 -17.99 -2.48 -9.44
CA ASP A 79 -18.41 -1.24 -10.11
C ASP A 79 -17.29 -0.20 -10.25
N GLY A 80 -16.10 -0.48 -9.73
CA GLY A 80 -14.96 0.40 -9.70
C GLY A 80 -14.94 1.39 -8.53
N GLY A 81 -16.01 1.48 -7.72
CA GLY A 81 -16.08 2.26 -6.50
C GLY A 81 -15.42 1.59 -5.31
N LEU A 82 -15.48 2.24 -4.14
CA LEU A 82 -15.06 1.60 -2.90
C LEU A 82 -16.20 0.69 -2.36
N ASP A 83 -15.85 -0.53 -2.02
CA ASP A 83 -16.72 -1.42 -1.25
C ASP A 83 -16.65 -1.04 0.23
N LEU A 84 -17.71 -0.42 0.73
CA LEU A 84 -17.83 0.03 2.12
C LEU A 84 -18.52 -1.00 3.03
N SER A 85 -18.81 -2.21 2.56
CA SER A 85 -19.55 -3.24 3.31
C SER A 85 -18.87 -3.61 4.62
N GLN A 86 -17.55 -3.72 4.64
CA GLN A 86 -16.79 -4.00 5.86
C GLN A 86 -16.77 -2.79 6.82
N LEU A 87 -16.71 -1.58 6.29
CA LEU A 87 -16.83 -0.35 7.07
C LEU A 87 -18.23 -0.24 7.70
N GLU A 88 -19.29 -0.54 6.94
CA GLU A 88 -20.66 -0.57 7.45
C GLU A 88 -20.83 -1.58 8.60
N THR A 89 -20.30 -2.79 8.41
CA THR A 89 -20.34 -3.84 9.45
C THR A 89 -19.62 -3.38 10.71
N ALA A 90 -18.42 -2.81 10.57
CA ALA A 90 -17.66 -2.27 11.71
C ALA A 90 -18.39 -1.13 12.42
N ALA A 91 -19.00 -0.21 11.65
CA ALA A 91 -19.76 0.91 12.17
C ALA A 91 -21.02 0.46 12.95
N ARG A 92 -21.81 -0.45 12.38
CA ARG A 92 -23.00 -0.99 13.06
C ARG A 92 -22.64 -1.77 14.33
N THR A 93 -21.57 -2.55 14.29
CA THR A 93 -21.08 -3.27 15.46
C THR A 93 -20.64 -2.31 16.57
N LEU A 94 -19.88 -1.26 16.23
CA LEU A 94 -19.45 -0.25 17.20
C LEU A 94 -20.66 0.51 17.76
N ALA A 95 -21.60 0.92 16.91
CA ALA A 95 -22.78 1.70 17.28
C ALA A 95 -23.61 1.02 18.37
N ALA A 96 -23.82 -0.30 18.28
CA ALA A 96 -24.58 -1.07 19.28
C ALA A 96 -23.96 -1.05 20.69
N HIS A 97 -22.69 -0.71 20.81
CA HIS A 97 -21.93 -0.67 22.07
C HIS A 97 -21.37 0.72 22.39
N LEU A 98 -21.59 1.71 21.53
CA LEU A 98 -21.05 3.06 21.68
C LEU A 98 -21.58 3.74 22.95
N ARG A 99 -20.70 4.40 23.69
CA ARG A 99 -21.05 5.11 24.92
C ARG A 99 -20.81 6.61 24.77
N PRO A 100 -21.51 7.44 25.57
CA PRO A 100 -21.23 8.87 25.62
C PRO A 100 -19.75 9.15 25.92
N HIS A 101 -19.24 10.23 25.34
CA HIS A 101 -17.85 10.71 25.44
C HIS A 101 -16.79 9.81 24.78
N THR A 102 -17.18 8.74 24.07
CA THR A 102 -16.24 7.95 23.25
C THR A 102 -15.75 8.79 22.07
N THR A 103 -14.46 8.69 21.76
CA THR A 103 -13.88 9.26 20.54
C THR A 103 -13.81 8.19 19.45
N VAL A 104 -14.53 8.38 18.36
CA VAL A 104 -14.50 7.52 17.17
C VAL A 104 -13.66 8.18 16.10
N ILE A 105 -12.67 7.48 15.58
CA ILE A 105 -11.78 7.97 14.52
C ILE A 105 -11.84 6.99 13.36
N LEU A 106 -12.14 7.48 12.16
CA LEU A 106 -12.03 6.70 10.93
C LEU A 106 -10.64 6.88 10.34
N GLU A 107 -9.93 5.77 10.08
CA GLU A 107 -8.63 5.75 9.40
C GLU A 107 -8.65 4.94 8.09
N SER A 108 -9.76 4.28 7.77
CA SER A 108 -9.91 3.60 6.48
C SER A 108 -9.79 4.59 5.32
N PRO A 109 -9.16 4.21 4.19
CA PRO A 109 -9.20 5.01 2.97
C PRO A 109 -10.63 5.15 2.46
N VAL A 110 -11.11 6.39 2.34
CA VAL A 110 -12.49 6.66 1.92
C VAL A 110 -12.56 7.91 1.03
N TYR A 111 -13.70 8.10 0.37
CA TYR A 111 -13.98 9.33 -0.37
C TYR A 111 -14.29 10.50 0.59
N PRO A 112 -13.95 11.75 0.17
CA PRO A 112 -14.35 12.93 0.92
C PRO A 112 -15.86 13.01 1.15
N GLY A 113 -16.25 13.17 2.42
CA GLY A 113 -17.64 13.16 2.86
C GLY A 113 -18.11 11.85 3.51
N THR A 114 -17.38 10.75 3.35
CA THR A 114 -17.78 9.44 3.89
C THR A 114 -17.98 9.47 5.41
N THR A 115 -17.13 10.17 6.16
CA THR A 115 -17.26 10.28 7.61
C THR A 115 -18.59 10.94 8.02
N GLU A 116 -19.01 11.99 7.30
CA GLU A 116 -20.21 12.76 7.63
C GLU A 116 -21.47 12.16 7.04
N GLU A 117 -21.42 11.65 5.80
CA GLU A 117 -22.62 11.25 5.05
C GLU A 117 -22.92 9.76 5.17
N PHE A 118 -21.92 8.94 5.45
CA PHE A 118 -22.08 7.48 5.57
C PHE A 118 -21.86 7.00 7.00
N LEU A 119 -20.69 7.29 7.62
CA LEU A 119 -20.36 6.73 8.93
C LEU A 119 -21.20 7.36 10.07
N ARG A 120 -21.33 8.69 10.08
CA ARG A 120 -22.09 9.39 11.12
C ARG A 120 -23.53 8.88 11.26
N PRO A 121 -24.34 8.79 10.19
CA PRO A 121 -25.71 8.28 10.32
C PRO A 121 -25.77 6.87 10.90
N LEU A 122 -24.88 5.97 10.49
CA LEU A 122 -24.83 4.59 11.02
C LEU A 122 -24.54 4.55 12.52
N LEU A 123 -23.61 5.40 12.99
CA LEU A 123 -23.26 5.48 14.41
C LEU A 123 -24.40 6.11 15.22
N GLU A 124 -25.03 7.17 14.72
CA GLU A 124 -26.13 7.85 15.40
C GLU A 124 -27.38 6.97 15.47
N GLU A 125 -27.75 6.30 14.37
CA GLU A 125 -28.90 5.41 14.29
C GLU A 125 -28.77 4.21 15.26
N GLY A 126 -27.59 3.54 15.20
CA GLY A 126 -27.39 2.31 15.99
C GLY A 126 -27.15 2.56 17.48
N SER A 127 -26.66 3.74 17.87
CA SER A 127 -26.38 4.06 19.27
C SER A 127 -27.46 4.92 19.95
N GLY A 128 -28.28 5.66 19.17
CA GLY A 128 -29.17 6.70 19.69
C GLY A 128 -28.45 7.97 20.16
N LEU A 129 -27.10 8.03 20.02
CA LEU A 129 -26.29 9.18 20.42
C LEU A 129 -26.07 10.13 19.24
N ARG A 130 -25.70 11.39 19.50
CA ARG A 130 -25.43 12.40 18.50
C ARG A 130 -23.94 12.73 18.43
N ALA A 131 -23.34 12.58 17.24
CA ALA A 131 -21.97 12.94 16.98
C ALA A 131 -21.74 14.45 17.20
N GLY A 132 -20.61 14.79 17.81
CA GLY A 132 -20.25 16.17 18.16
C GLY A 132 -20.91 16.71 19.42
N ARG A 133 -21.92 16.01 19.97
CA ARG A 133 -22.60 16.35 21.22
C ARG A 133 -22.39 15.29 22.29
N ASP A 134 -22.75 14.04 21.99
CA ASP A 134 -22.71 12.94 22.94
C ASP A 134 -21.44 12.09 22.79
N PHE A 135 -20.87 12.03 21.59
CA PHE A 135 -19.57 11.41 21.32
C PHE A 135 -18.79 12.20 20.27
N HIS A 136 -17.48 11.98 20.22
CA HIS A 136 -16.61 12.64 19.24
C HIS A 136 -16.44 11.79 17.99
N LEU A 137 -16.49 12.43 16.81
CA LEU A 137 -16.28 11.78 15.52
C LEU A 137 -15.23 12.58 14.71
N ALA A 138 -14.20 11.89 14.22
CA ALA A 138 -13.13 12.48 13.43
C ALA A 138 -12.65 11.52 12.33
N TYR A 139 -11.96 12.08 11.35
CA TYR A 139 -11.18 11.36 10.36
C TYR A 139 -9.68 11.63 10.51
N SER A 140 -8.88 10.61 10.29
CA SER A 140 -7.42 10.73 10.21
C SER A 140 -6.88 9.81 9.10
N PRO A 141 -6.26 10.36 8.04
CA PRO A 141 -5.68 9.53 7.00
C PRO A 141 -4.60 8.59 7.56
N SER A 142 -4.67 7.31 7.18
CA SER A 142 -3.58 6.39 7.46
C SER A 142 -2.37 6.75 6.60
N ARG A 143 -1.24 7.01 7.23
CA ARG A 143 0.05 7.33 6.60
C ARG A 143 1.09 6.26 6.90
N VAL A 144 0.65 5.02 6.98
CA VAL A 144 1.54 3.87 7.18
C VAL A 144 2.17 3.50 5.85
N ASP A 145 3.48 3.28 5.86
CA ASP A 145 4.26 2.79 4.72
C ASP A 145 4.81 1.39 5.03
N PRO A 146 4.03 0.31 4.79
CA PRO A 146 4.43 -1.04 5.16
C PRO A 146 5.79 -1.42 4.56
N GLY A 147 6.65 -2.07 5.35
CA GLY A 147 8.02 -2.42 4.95
C GLY A 147 9.05 -1.31 5.11
N ASN A 148 8.65 -0.05 5.26
CA ASN A 148 9.54 1.07 5.55
C ASN A 148 9.93 1.05 7.04
N ARG A 149 11.24 1.03 7.34
CA ARG A 149 11.77 1.04 8.71
C ARG A 149 12.21 2.42 9.18
N ASP A 150 12.40 3.33 8.24
CA ASP A 150 12.92 4.68 8.52
C ASP A 150 11.79 5.65 8.85
N VAL A 151 10.58 5.39 8.30
CA VAL A 151 9.38 6.19 8.54
C VAL A 151 8.39 5.36 9.35
N THR A 152 8.23 5.73 10.63
CA THR A 152 7.36 5.04 11.58
C THR A 152 6.09 5.84 11.88
N PRO A 153 5.03 5.24 12.42
CA PRO A 153 3.87 6.00 12.90
C PRO A 153 4.23 7.11 13.89
N ALA A 154 5.27 6.92 14.71
CA ALA A 154 5.72 7.91 15.69
C ALA A 154 6.35 9.15 15.03
N THR A 155 7.14 8.97 13.98
CA THR A 155 7.84 10.06 13.27
C THR A 155 7.00 10.69 12.14
N THR A 156 5.87 10.09 11.79
CA THR A 156 5.00 10.58 10.71
C THR A 156 3.92 11.52 11.26
N PRO A 157 3.87 12.79 10.83
CA PRO A 157 2.81 13.71 11.26
C PRO A 157 1.43 13.19 10.93
N LYS A 158 0.51 13.20 11.90
CA LYS A 158 -0.90 12.82 11.70
C LYS A 158 -1.76 14.04 11.37
N VAL A 159 -2.65 13.91 10.40
CA VAL A 159 -3.69 14.91 10.09
C VAL A 159 -4.99 14.46 10.74
N ILE A 160 -5.68 15.38 11.39
CA ILE A 160 -6.94 15.13 12.08
C ILE A 160 -7.97 16.16 11.66
N GLY A 161 -9.14 15.69 11.23
CA GLY A 161 -10.32 16.53 10.99
C GLY A 161 -11.52 15.97 11.73
N GLY A 162 -12.02 16.69 12.72
CA GLY A 162 -13.20 16.33 13.50
C GLY A 162 -14.47 17.01 13.00
N LEU A 163 -15.61 16.40 13.27
CA LEU A 163 -16.94 16.96 12.94
C LEU A 163 -17.19 18.33 13.60
N THR A 164 -16.60 18.54 14.77
CA THR A 164 -16.60 19.81 15.51
C THR A 164 -15.17 20.09 16.01
N PRO A 165 -14.87 21.35 16.45
CA PRO A 165 -13.61 21.63 17.09
C PRO A 165 -13.29 20.70 18.27
N ALA A 166 -14.29 20.38 19.11
CA ALA A 166 -14.13 19.46 20.23
C ALA A 166 -13.79 18.04 19.77
N CYS A 167 -14.38 17.57 18.65
CA CYS A 167 -14.04 16.28 18.03
C CYS A 167 -12.60 16.27 17.54
N THR A 168 -12.15 17.37 16.90
CA THR A 168 -10.75 17.51 16.43
C THR A 168 -9.78 17.44 17.61
N GLU A 169 -10.04 18.17 18.70
CA GLU A 169 -9.15 18.17 19.86
C GLU A 169 -9.11 16.82 20.57
N SER A 170 -10.25 16.13 20.70
CA SER A 170 -10.30 14.81 21.33
C SER A 170 -9.49 13.77 20.53
N ALA A 171 -9.64 13.74 19.20
CA ALA A 171 -8.86 12.86 18.34
C ALA A 171 -7.39 13.26 18.29
N ALA A 172 -7.09 14.56 18.30
CA ALA A 172 -5.72 15.09 18.32
C ALA A 172 -4.99 14.72 19.62
N ALA A 173 -5.67 14.82 20.77
CA ALA A 173 -5.11 14.42 22.05
C ALA A 173 -4.77 12.93 22.11
N PHE A 174 -5.57 12.07 21.48
CA PHE A 174 -5.26 10.64 21.35
C PHE A 174 -4.00 10.45 20.49
N HIS A 175 -3.95 11.01 19.29
CA HIS A 175 -2.82 10.83 18.38
C HIS A 175 -1.52 11.47 18.86
N ALA A 176 -1.58 12.55 19.65
CA ALA A 176 -0.41 13.16 20.29
C ALA A 176 0.34 12.22 21.26
N ARG A 177 -0.29 11.12 21.67
CA ARG A 177 0.36 10.05 22.43
C ARG A 177 1.15 9.08 21.53
N LEU A 178 0.93 9.12 20.22
CA LEU A 178 1.48 8.16 19.24
C LEU A 178 2.48 8.80 18.26
N THR A 179 2.42 10.11 18.06
CA THR A 179 3.25 10.82 17.08
C THR A 179 3.74 12.15 17.62
N ASP A 180 4.92 12.57 17.17
CA ASP A 180 5.52 13.85 17.56
C ASP A 180 4.76 15.08 17.05
N LYS A 181 3.98 14.93 15.98
CA LYS A 181 3.29 16.06 15.35
C LYS A 181 1.88 15.72 14.89
N VAL A 182 0.91 16.51 15.36
CA VAL A 182 -0.48 16.47 14.91
C VAL A 182 -0.85 17.77 14.20
N VAL A 183 -1.40 17.64 13.00
CA VAL A 183 -1.88 18.74 12.15
C VAL A 183 -3.41 18.71 12.13
N ARG A 184 -4.03 19.81 12.50
CA ARG A 184 -5.48 19.95 12.54
C ARG A 184 -5.99 20.43 11.21
N ALA A 185 -6.85 19.66 10.55
CA ALA A 185 -7.61 20.07 9.38
C ALA A 185 -8.87 20.81 9.83
N ARG A 186 -9.50 21.53 8.92
CA ARG A 186 -10.74 22.29 9.21
C ARG A 186 -11.90 21.37 9.58
N GLY A 187 -11.97 20.19 8.94
CA GLY A 187 -12.99 19.20 9.17
C GLY A 187 -12.64 17.82 8.60
N PRO A 188 -13.55 16.83 8.71
CA PRO A 188 -13.32 15.49 8.18
C PRO A 188 -13.08 15.48 6.68
N ARG A 189 -13.81 16.27 5.90
CA ARG A 189 -13.69 16.31 4.43
C ARG A 189 -12.31 16.77 3.97
N GLU A 190 -11.74 17.78 4.61
CA GLU A 190 -10.38 18.21 4.30
C GLU A 190 -9.37 17.12 4.64
N ALA A 191 -9.53 16.45 5.79
CA ALA A 191 -8.63 15.37 6.17
C ALA A 191 -8.73 14.15 5.22
N GLU A 192 -9.93 13.77 4.77
CA GLU A 192 -10.17 12.76 3.74
C GLU A 192 -9.54 13.17 2.40
N THR A 193 -9.70 14.44 2.03
CA THR A 193 -9.12 14.99 0.77
C THR A 193 -7.59 15.00 0.80
N VAL A 194 -6.95 15.15 1.96
CA VAL A 194 -5.49 15.03 2.09
C VAL A 194 -5.01 13.66 1.61
N GLN A 195 -5.65 12.58 2.03
CA GLN A 195 -5.28 11.23 1.59
C GLN A 195 -5.45 11.04 0.08
N LEU A 196 -6.55 11.54 -0.45
CA LEU A 196 -6.83 11.52 -1.89
C LEU A 196 -5.73 12.26 -2.67
N LEU A 197 -5.36 13.46 -2.23
CA LEU A 197 -4.32 14.26 -2.87
C LEU A 197 -2.96 13.57 -2.82
N GLU A 198 -2.54 13.03 -1.68
CA GLU A 198 -1.26 12.35 -1.50
C GLU A 198 -1.15 11.11 -2.40
N THR A 199 -2.22 10.32 -2.47
CA THR A 199 -2.26 9.11 -3.31
C THR A 199 -2.22 9.46 -4.79
N ASN A 200 -3.03 10.42 -5.23
CA ASN A 200 -3.10 10.83 -6.63
C ASN A 200 -1.83 11.57 -7.07
N TYR A 201 -1.23 12.39 -6.22
CA TYR A 201 0.06 13.04 -6.48
C TYR A 201 1.14 12.00 -6.81
N ARG A 202 1.31 10.98 -5.96
CA ARG A 202 2.26 9.89 -6.21
C ARG A 202 1.95 9.16 -7.51
N HIS A 203 0.69 8.84 -7.75
CA HIS A 203 0.26 8.08 -8.92
C HIS A 203 0.53 8.81 -10.25
N VAL A 204 0.21 10.10 -10.31
CA VAL A 204 0.43 10.94 -11.51
C VAL A 204 1.92 11.13 -11.77
N ASN A 205 2.72 11.35 -10.73
CA ASN A 205 4.17 11.51 -10.90
C ASN A 205 4.88 10.21 -11.30
N ILE A 206 4.41 9.05 -10.81
CA ILE A 206 4.90 7.75 -11.30
C ILE A 206 4.55 7.57 -12.78
N ALA A 207 3.34 7.91 -13.21
CA ALA A 207 2.94 7.83 -14.61
C ALA A 207 3.82 8.73 -15.50
N LEU A 208 4.11 9.95 -15.07
CA LEU A 208 5.00 10.87 -15.78
C LEU A 208 6.39 10.26 -15.99
N VAL A 209 7.02 9.73 -14.95
CA VAL A 209 8.37 9.14 -15.11
C VAL A 209 8.35 7.81 -15.83
N ASN A 210 7.25 7.05 -15.80
CA ASN A 210 7.05 5.86 -16.63
C ASN A 210 6.94 6.21 -18.11
N GLU A 211 6.21 7.26 -18.46
CA GLU A 211 6.13 7.76 -19.84
C GLU A 211 7.48 8.30 -20.32
N MET A 212 8.22 9.00 -19.44
CA MET A 212 9.59 9.43 -19.72
C MET A 212 10.54 8.25 -19.93
N ALA A 213 10.35 7.10 -19.27
CA ALA A 213 11.17 5.91 -19.48
C ALA A 213 11.02 5.38 -20.91
N VAL A 214 9.81 5.35 -21.44
CA VAL A 214 9.53 4.96 -22.82
C VAL A 214 10.23 5.94 -23.79
N LEU A 215 10.01 7.24 -23.60
CA LEU A 215 10.61 8.28 -24.46
C LEU A 215 12.14 8.25 -24.43
N CYS A 216 12.74 8.16 -23.24
CA CYS A 216 14.20 8.15 -23.09
C CYS A 216 14.82 6.90 -23.73
N ASN A 217 14.15 5.73 -23.62
CA ASN A 217 14.60 4.54 -24.31
C ASN A 217 14.61 4.70 -25.83
N ASP A 218 13.57 5.31 -26.42
CA ASP A 218 13.48 5.56 -27.85
C ASP A 218 14.56 6.56 -28.34
N LEU A 219 14.99 7.46 -27.47
CA LEU A 219 16.04 8.44 -27.72
C LEU A 219 17.46 7.93 -27.41
N GLY A 220 17.61 6.73 -26.84
CA GLY A 220 18.90 6.23 -26.37
C GLY A 220 19.46 6.99 -25.16
N VAL A 221 18.62 7.59 -24.32
CA VAL A 221 18.98 8.39 -23.15
C VAL A 221 18.76 7.57 -21.87
N ASP A 222 19.71 7.59 -20.94
CA ASP A 222 19.55 6.99 -19.61
C ASP A 222 18.70 7.88 -18.72
N LEU A 223 17.41 7.51 -18.55
CA LEU A 223 16.49 8.26 -17.68
C LEU A 223 16.96 8.32 -16.23
N TRP A 224 17.64 7.30 -15.71
CA TRP A 224 18.11 7.29 -14.32
C TRP A 224 19.16 8.37 -14.08
N ASP A 225 20.04 8.61 -15.07
CA ASP A 225 20.98 9.73 -15.03
C ASP A 225 20.28 11.08 -15.14
N VAL A 226 19.26 11.18 -15.99
CA VAL A 226 18.42 12.38 -16.11
C VAL A 226 17.74 12.71 -14.77
N ILE A 227 17.15 11.73 -14.10
CA ILE A 227 16.51 11.92 -12.78
C ILE A 227 17.55 12.37 -11.75
N ARG A 228 18.72 11.70 -11.70
CA ARG A 228 19.82 12.08 -10.79
C ARG A 228 20.27 13.53 -11.01
N CYS A 229 20.38 13.96 -12.25
CA CYS A 229 20.73 15.35 -12.59
C CYS A 229 19.60 16.32 -12.20
N ALA A 230 18.34 15.99 -12.49
CA ALA A 230 17.19 16.84 -12.16
C ALA A 230 16.98 17.01 -10.65
N GLU A 231 17.33 15.98 -9.86
CA GLU A 231 17.23 15.99 -8.39
C GLU A 231 18.15 17.02 -7.72
N THR A 232 19.18 17.49 -8.44
CA THR A 232 20.06 18.58 -7.97
C THR A 232 19.35 19.93 -7.92
N LYS A 233 18.20 20.09 -8.57
CA LYS A 233 17.42 21.33 -8.54
C LYS A 233 16.69 21.45 -7.19
N PRO A 234 16.97 22.48 -6.37
CA PRO A 234 16.48 22.55 -4.99
C PRO A 234 15.02 23.00 -4.85
N PHE A 235 14.29 23.22 -5.95
CA PHE A 235 12.90 23.68 -5.95
C PHE A 235 12.13 23.19 -7.19
N GLY A 236 10.82 23.01 -7.07
CA GLY A 236 9.92 22.69 -8.18
C GLY A 236 10.19 21.34 -8.86
N PHE A 237 10.94 20.45 -8.22
CA PHE A 237 11.17 19.07 -8.65
C PHE A 237 11.22 18.16 -7.42
N GLN A 238 10.59 17.01 -7.54
CA GLN A 238 10.70 15.90 -6.60
C GLN A 238 10.94 14.64 -7.42
N ALA A 239 11.99 13.89 -7.10
CA ALA A 239 12.33 12.69 -7.85
C ALA A 239 11.31 11.58 -7.62
N PHE A 240 10.75 11.08 -8.72
CA PHE A 240 10.06 9.81 -8.81
C PHE A 240 10.86 8.89 -9.73
N ARG A 241 10.67 7.59 -9.59
CA ARG A 241 11.42 6.59 -10.34
C ARG A 241 10.48 5.70 -11.12
N PRO A 242 10.82 5.33 -12.37
CA PRO A 242 10.01 4.44 -13.16
C PRO A 242 10.00 3.03 -12.58
N GLY A 243 9.09 2.21 -13.06
CA GLY A 243 9.00 0.82 -12.65
C GLY A 243 8.05 0.00 -13.52
N PRO A 244 7.89 -1.28 -13.20
CA PRO A 244 7.13 -2.22 -14.01
C PRO A 244 5.60 -2.01 -13.95
N GLY A 245 5.15 -1.04 -13.20
CA GLY A 245 3.76 -0.71 -12.93
C GLY A 245 3.53 -0.34 -11.48
N VAL A 246 2.29 -0.05 -11.13
CA VAL A 246 1.86 0.34 -9.77
C VAL A 246 0.96 -0.76 -9.21
N GLY A 247 1.23 -1.18 -7.97
CA GLY A 247 0.44 -2.15 -7.22
C GLY A 247 0.12 -1.66 -5.81
N GLY A 248 -0.42 -2.56 -4.98
CA GLY A 248 -0.74 -2.30 -3.58
C GLY A 248 -2.21 -2.02 -3.32
N HIS A 249 -2.52 -1.72 -2.05
CA HIS A 249 -3.88 -1.49 -1.57
C HIS A 249 -4.39 -0.07 -1.85
N SER A 250 -3.50 0.91 -1.97
CA SER A 250 -3.84 2.31 -2.26
C SER A 250 -3.91 2.54 -3.76
N VAL A 251 -4.95 2.02 -4.40
CA VAL A 251 -5.22 2.32 -5.81
C VAL A 251 -5.72 3.77 -5.90
N PRO A 252 -5.33 4.52 -6.96
CA PRO A 252 -5.87 5.85 -7.19
C PRO A 252 -7.39 5.81 -7.15
N GLN A 253 -7.96 6.66 -6.32
CA GLN A 253 -9.41 6.73 -6.20
C GLN A 253 -9.95 7.55 -7.37
N ASP A 254 -10.57 6.87 -8.32
CA ASP A 254 -11.41 7.51 -9.31
C ASP A 254 -12.71 7.95 -8.63
N MET A 255 -12.95 9.25 -8.57
CA MET A 255 -14.15 9.82 -7.95
C MET A 255 -15.44 9.58 -8.78
N THR A 256 -15.37 8.94 -9.93
CA THR A 256 -16.53 8.71 -10.78
C THR A 256 -17.56 7.75 -10.15
N ALA A 257 -17.11 6.76 -9.42
CA ALA A 257 -17.98 5.78 -8.78
C ALA A 257 -18.85 6.32 -7.62
N GLY A 258 -18.48 7.47 -7.04
CA GLY A 258 -19.28 8.19 -6.03
C GLY A 258 -20.19 9.28 -6.60
N GLY A 259 -20.44 9.30 -7.92
CA GLY A 259 -21.24 10.35 -8.58
C GLY A 259 -20.50 11.68 -8.76
N GLY A 260 -19.20 11.73 -8.45
CA GLY A 260 -18.33 12.86 -8.67
C GLY A 260 -17.77 12.95 -10.09
N ARG A 261 -17.17 14.11 -10.42
CA ARG A 261 -16.39 14.25 -11.66
C ARG A 261 -15.06 13.49 -11.52
N GLY A 262 -14.75 12.60 -12.47
CA GLY A 262 -13.46 11.94 -12.57
C GLY A 262 -12.31 12.94 -12.66
N LEU A 263 -11.16 12.58 -12.10
CA LEU A 263 -9.93 13.37 -12.19
C LEU A 263 -9.18 12.96 -13.46
N ARG A 264 -9.39 13.68 -14.56
CA ARG A 264 -8.84 13.37 -15.89
C ARG A 264 -7.34 13.02 -15.88
N MET A 265 -6.53 13.72 -15.09
CA MET A 265 -5.09 13.42 -14.98
C MET A 265 -4.85 12.07 -14.27
N VAL A 266 -5.68 11.72 -13.30
CA VAL A 266 -5.57 10.44 -12.58
C VAL A 266 -5.98 9.28 -13.47
N GLU A 267 -7.04 9.45 -14.25
CA GLU A 267 -7.50 8.47 -15.26
C GLU A 267 -6.40 8.22 -16.31
N LEU A 268 -5.81 9.29 -16.86
CA LEU A 268 -4.71 9.17 -17.82
C LEU A 268 -3.48 8.49 -17.18
N ALA A 269 -3.12 8.88 -15.97
CA ALA A 269 -2.02 8.28 -15.24
C ALA A 269 -2.25 6.77 -14.99
N GLN A 270 -3.50 6.36 -14.72
CA GLN A 270 -3.86 4.95 -14.60
C GLN A 270 -3.62 4.20 -15.91
N VAL A 271 -4.01 4.78 -17.04
CA VAL A 271 -3.79 4.19 -18.37
C VAL A 271 -2.28 4.02 -18.63
N VAL A 272 -1.47 5.04 -18.33
CA VAL A 272 -0.01 4.99 -18.51
C VAL A 272 0.60 3.90 -17.63
N ASN A 273 0.28 3.91 -16.33
CA ASN A 273 0.85 2.93 -15.38
C ASN A 273 0.43 1.49 -15.71
N ASN A 274 -0.81 1.27 -16.19
CA ASN A 274 -1.30 -0.05 -16.59
C ASN A 274 -0.61 -0.59 -17.87
N ARG A 275 0.01 0.26 -18.67
CA ARG A 275 0.77 -0.16 -19.86
C ARG A 275 2.17 -0.68 -19.52
N MET A 276 2.71 -0.33 -18.36
CA MET A 276 4.08 -0.65 -18.01
C MET A 276 4.40 -2.14 -17.97
N PRO A 277 3.56 -3.06 -17.48
CA PRO A 277 3.83 -4.49 -17.57
C PRO A 277 4.05 -4.96 -19.02
N GLY A 278 3.24 -4.47 -19.96
CA GLY A 278 3.41 -4.75 -21.39
C GLY A 278 4.71 -4.19 -21.95
N TYR A 279 5.10 -2.98 -21.53
CA TYR A 279 6.37 -2.37 -21.93
C TYR A 279 7.57 -3.16 -21.43
N VAL A 280 7.56 -3.63 -20.17
CA VAL A 280 8.61 -4.51 -19.63
C VAL A 280 8.76 -5.78 -20.48
N VAL A 281 7.65 -6.40 -20.87
CA VAL A 281 7.66 -7.60 -21.72
C VAL A 281 8.21 -7.30 -23.11
N GLN A 282 7.86 -6.16 -23.69
CA GLN A 282 8.42 -5.71 -24.98
C GLN A 282 9.93 -5.50 -24.87
N ARG A 283 10.40 -4.83 -23.80
CA ARG A 283 11.85 -4.65 -23.55
C ARG A 283 12.57 -5.98 -23.39
N ALA A 284 11.97 -6.93 -22.67
CA ALA A 284 12.50 -8.27 -22.49
C ALA A 284 12.64 -9.01 -23.83
N ALA A 285 11.61 -8.96 -24.68
CA ALA A 285 11.65 -9.59 -26.00
C ALA A 285 12.69 -8.94 -26.93
N THR A 286 12.81 -7.61 -26.91
CA THR A 286 13.83 -6.87 -27.68
C THR A 286 15.23 -7.27 -27.24
N LEU A 287 15.52 -7.29 -25.93
CA LEU A 287 16.82 -7.67 -25.39
C LEU A 287 17.20 -9.11 -25.75
N LEU A 288 16.25 -10.04 -25.63
CA LEU A 288 16.49 -11.42 -26.07
C LEU A 288 16.87 -11.49 -27.56
N ASN A 289 16.14 -10.75 -28.40
CA ASN A 289 16.38 -10.72 -29.85
C ASN A 289 17.74 -10.11 -30.20
N GLU A 290 18.15 -9.03 -29.54
CA GLU A 290 19.48 -8.41 -29.68
C GLU A 290 20.62 -9.39 -29.35
N HIS A 291 20.35 -10.38 -28.49
CA HIS A 291 21.29 -11.43 -28.13
C HIS A 291 21.06 -12.76 -28.89
N GLY A 292 20.36 -12.69 -30.02
CA GLY A 292 20.12 -13.83 -30.90
C GLY A 292 19.18 -14.90 -30.31
N LYS A 293 18.36 -14.54 -29.33
CA LYS A 293 17.39 -15.43 -28.69
C LYS A 293 15.96 -14.97 -29.00
N SER A 294 15.02 -15.93 -29.10
CA SER A 294 13.59 -15.64 -29.21
C SER A 294 12.94 -15.70 -27.83
N ALA A 295 11.92 -14.90 -27.59
CA ALA A 295 11.10 -15.01 -26.39
C ALA A 295 10.44 -16.41 -26.29
N ARG A 296 10.05 -16.99 -27.43
CA ARG A 296 9.55 -18.37 -27.47
C ARG A 296 10.67 -19.35 -27.14
N GLY A 297 10.46 -20.13 -26.07
CA GLY A 297 11.42 -21.11 -25.57
C GLY A 297 12.48 -20.52 -24.63
N ALA A 298 12.56 -19.18 -24.48
CA ALA A 298 13.49 -18.57 -23.53
C ALA A 298 13.10 -18.91 -22.08
N ARG A 299 14.11 -19.13 -21.24
CA ARG A 299 13.98 -19.27 -19.79
C ARG A 299 14.10 -17.88 -19.15
N VAL A 300 13.00 -17.42 -18.54
CA VAL A 300 12.95 -16.09 -17.93
C VAL A 300 12.76 -16.23 -16.42
N LEU A 301 13.67 -15.64 -15.65
CA LEU A 301 13.61 -15.57 -14.19
C LEU A 301 13.09 -14.20 -13.75
N LEU A 302 11.97 -14.17 -12.98
CA LEU A 302 11.44 -12.97 -12.37
C LEU A 302 11.96 -12.85 -10.93
N LEU A 303 12.55 -11.71 -10.57
CA LEU A 303 13.07 -11.43 -9.22
C LEU A 303 12.21 -10.41 -8.50
N GLY A 304 11.65 -10.85 -7.35
CA GLY A 304 10.75 -10.02 -6.54
C GLY A 304 9.39 -9.87 -7.19
N VAL A 305 8.43 -10.72 -6.80
CA VAL A 305 7.07 -10.73 -7.37
C VAL A 305 6.05 -9.97 -6.54
N THR A 306 6.44 -9.44 -5.38
CA THR A 306 5.62 -8.59 -4.53
C THR A 306 5.48 -7.17 -5.10
N TYR A 307 4.43 -6.44 -4.68
CA TYR A 307 4.25 -5.07 -5.17
C TYR A 307 5.22 -4.07 -4.53
N LYS A 308 5.82 -4.43 -3.38
CA LYS A 308 6.73 -3.59 -2.61
C LYS A 308 7.90 -4.40 -2.06
N PRO A 309 9.11 -3.82 -1.90
CA PRO A 309 10.24 -4.54 -1.35
C PRO A 309 10.03 -4.95 0.11
N ASP A 310 10.62 -6.07 0.49
CA ASP A 310 10.68 -6.60 1.86
C ASP A 310 9.31 -6.86 2.52
N LEU A 311 8.30 -7.12 1.73
CA LEU A 311 6.93 -7.35 2.18
C LEU A 311 6.33 -8.57 1.45
N ALA A 312 5.71 -9.48 2.20
CA ALA A 312 5.01 -10.65 1.63
C ALA A 312 3.60 -10.28 1.15
N ASP A 313 3.49 -9.37 0.17
CA ASP A 313 2.20 -8.88 -0.31
C ASP A 313 2.17 -8.82 -1.85
N LEU A 314 1.23 -9.56 -2.42
CA LEU A 314 1.01 -9.71 -3.86
C LEU A 314 -0.15 -8.87 -4.40
N GLN A 315 -0.74 -8.00 -3.57
CA GLN A 315 -1.92 -7.22 -3.96
C GLN A 315 -1.61 -6.29 -5.14
N GLY A 316 -2.29 -6.52 -6.25
CA GLY A 316 -2.14 -5.69 -7.46
C GLY A 316 -0.73 -5.68 -8.04
N THR A 317 0.13 -6.66 -7.74
CA THR A 317 1.50 -6.68 -8.26
C THR A 317 1.54 -6.73 -9.79
N PRO A 318 2.37 -5.89 -10.45
CA PRO A 318 2.56 -5.93 -11.89
C PRO A 318 3.24 -7.22 -12.38
N ALA A 319 3.90 -7.96 -11.49
CA ALA A 319 4.57 -9.22 -11.81
C ALA A 319 3.60 -10.25 -12.41
N ARG A 320 2.33 -10.23 -12.01
CA ARG A 320 1.29 -11.14 -12.52
C ARG A 320 1.08 -10.97 -14.02
N GLU A 321 0.88 -9.75 -14.46
CA GLU A 321 0.65 -9.43 -15.87
C GLU A 321 1.91 -9.68 -16.72
N ILE A 322 3.09 -9.38 -16.17
CA ILE A 322 4.37 -9.66 -16.82
C ILE A 322 4.56 -11.16 -17.04
N ALA A 323 4.34 -11.97 -16.00
CA ALA A 323 4.47 -13.44 -16.10
C ALA A 323 3.49 -14.02 -17.12
N LEU A 324 2.24 -13.53 -17.13
CA LEU A 324 1.22 -13.97 -18.08
C LEU A 324 1.67 -13.70 -19.52
N ARG A 325 2.01 -12.46 -19.84
CA ARG A 325 2.41 -12.03 -21.19
C ARG A 325 3.69 -12.72 -21.68
N LEU A 326 4.67 -12.97 -20.81
CA LEU A 326 5.87 -13.73 -21.16
C LEU A 326 5.52 -15.17 -21.53
N ARG A 327 4.60 -15.81 -20.79
CA ARG A 327 4.12 -17.15 -21.12
C ARG A 327 3.32 -17.21 -22.42
N GLU A 328 2.52 -16.18 -22.70
CA GLU A 328 1.78 -16.05 -23.98
C GLU A 328 2.76 -15.93 -25.17
N LEU A 329 3.93 -15.30 -25.00
CA LEU A 329 5.00 -15.30 -25.98
C LEU A 329 5.74 -16.64 -26.09
N GLY A 330 5.42 -17.61 -25.21
CA GLY A 330 6.01 -18.95 -25.22
C GLY A 330 7.30 -19.07 -24.40
N ALA A 331 7.58 -18.14 -23.49
CA ALA A 331 8.68 -18.22 -22.54
C ALA A 331 8.36 -19.21 -21.40
N THR A 332 9.39 -19.86 -20.88
CA THR A 332 9.33 -20.61 -19.63
C THR A 332 9.67 -19.67 -18.48
N VAL A 333 8.68 -19.36 -17.65
CA VAL A 333 8.81 -18.39 -16.56
C VAL A 333 8.98 -19.11 -15.23
N SER A 334 10.00 -18.70 -14.47
CA SER A 334 10.20 -19.03 -13.06
C SER A 334 10.34 -17.76 -12.24
N TYR A 335 10.28 -17.86 -10.92
CA TYR A 335 10.49 -16.70 -10.05
C TYR A 335 11.36 -17.05 -8.85
N HIS A 336 12.01 -16.02 -8.30
CA HIS A 336 12.60 -16.05 -6.98
C HIS A 336 12.10 -14.86 -6.16
N ASP A 337 11.58 -15.14 -4.97
CA ASP A 337 11.19 -14.12 -4.00
C ASP A 337 11.37 -14.71 -2.59
N PRO A 338 12.12 -14.03 -1.68
CA PRO A 338 12.36 -14.53 -0.34
C PRO A 338 11.10 -14.52 0.55
N TYR A 339 10.10 -13.71 0.19
CA TYR A 339 8.88 -13.52 0.98
C TYR A 339 7.69 -14.31 0.43
N VAL A 340 7.80 -14.87 -0.77
CA VAL A 340 6.70 -15.60 -1.44
C VAL A 340 7.09 -17.05 -1.66
N PRO A 341 6.67 -17.96 -0.78
CA PRO A 341 7.05 -19.37 -0.88
C PRO A 341 6.36 -20.12 -2.04
N SER A 342 5.16 -19.67 -2.43
CA SER A 342 4.40 -20.19 -3.57
C SER A 342 3.64 -19.08 -4.27
N TRP A 343 3.56 -19.13 -5.59
CA TRP A 343 2.88 -18.15 -6.41
C TRP A 343 2.22 -18.78 -7.62
N SER A 344 0.99 -18.34 -7.89
CA SER A 344 0.22 -18.76 -9.07
C SER A 344 -0.32 -17.54 -9.80
N VAL A 345 -0.43 -17.65 -11.11
CA VAL A 345 -1.05 -16.67 -11.98
C VAL A 345 -2.24 -17.34 -12.68
N TYR A 346 -3.45 -16.88 -12.36
CA TYR A 346 -4.71 -17.47 -12.86
C TYR A 346 -4.72 -19.01 -12.76
N ASP A 347 -4.60 -19.56 -11.55
CA ASP A 347 -4.60 -21.00 -11.23
C ASP A 347 -3.43 -21.81 -11.83
N HIS A 348 -2.51 -21.15 -12.53
CA HIS A 348 -1.29 -21.78 -13.01
C HIS A 348 -0.13 -21.50 -12.06
N PRO A 349 0.43 -22.50 -11.38
CA PRO A 349 1.59 -22.32 -10.52
C PRO A 349 2.80 -21.89 -11.36
N ILE A 350 3.55 -20.92 -10.85
CA ILE A 350 4.84 -20.51 -11.40
C ILE A 350 5.94 -21.18 -10.58
N PRO A 351 6.87 -21.91 -11.20
CA PRO A 351 7.96 -22.56 -10.49
C PRO A 351 8.81 -21.56 -9.72
N ARG A 352 9.05 -21.83 -8.43
CA ARG A 352 9.98 -21.06 -7.60
C ARG A 352 11.39 -21.61 -7.75
N ALA A 353 12.36 -20.71 -7.95
CA ALA A 353 13.76 -21.08 -7.93
C ALA A 353 14.26 -21.20 -6.48
N ASP A 354 14.96 -22.28 -6.16
CA ASP A 354 15.52 -22.53 -4.82
C ASP A 354 16.80 -21.73 -4.59
N SER A 355 17.65 -21.63 -5.61
CA SER A 355 18.91 -20.88 -5.61
C SER A 355 18.84 -19.69 -6.57
N LEU A 356 18.99 -18.48 -6.02
CA LEU A 356 18.98 -17.23 -6.80
C LEU A 356 20.05 -17.22 -7.90
N TYR A 357 21.30 -17.52 -7.52
CA TYR A 357 22.44 -17.41 -8.45
C TYR A 357 22.47 -18.51 -9.50
N GLU A 358 22.10 -19.73 -9.15
CA GLU A 358 22.00 -20.82 -10.11
C GLU A 358 20.89 -20.55 -11.12
N ALA A 359 19.72 -20.14 -10.66
CA ALA A 359 18.62 -19.80 -11.53
C ALA A 359 18.92 -18.60 -12.45
N ALA A 360 19.64 -17.59 -11.95
CA ALA A 360 20.05 -16.45 -12.75
C ALA A 360 21.11 -16.82 -13.82
N ALA A 361 22.02 -17.74 -13.49
CA ALA A 361 23.01 -18.26 -14.44
C ALA A 361 22.37 -19.13 -15.54
N ASP A 362 21.32 -19.88 -15.18
CA ASP A 362 20.59 -20.75 -16.09
C ASP A 362 19.56 -20.02 -16.95
N ALA A 363 19.07 -18.87 -16.50
CA ALA A 363 18.07 -18.11 -17.24
C ALA A 363 18.69 -17.40 -18.46
N ASP A 364 17.95 -17.37 -19.57
CA ASP A 364 18.30 -16.59 -20.74
C ASP A 364 18.13 -15.09 -20.49
N LEU A 365 17.19 -14.73 -19.60
CA LEU A 365 16.94 -13.36 -19.13
C LEU A 365 16.47 -13.38 -17.68
N THR A 366 17.08 -12.55 -16.86
CA THR A 366 16.64 -12.25 -15.49
C THR A 366 16.00 -10.87 -15.47
N ILE A 367 14.81 -10.72 -14.88
CA ILE A 367 14.10 -9.44 -14.78
C ILE A 367 13.95 -9.09 -13.29
N LEU A 368 14.57 -8.01 -12.84
CA LEU A 368 14.41 -7.47 -11.50
C LEU A 368 13.15 -6.62 -11.46
N LEU A 369 12.08 -7.15 -10.84
CA LEU A 369 10.80 -6.46 -10.68
C LEU A 369 10.70 -5.76 -9.33
N GLN A 370 11.37 -6.31 -8.28
CA GLN A 370 11.42 -5.71 -6.96
C GLN A 370 12.77 -5.93 -6.29
N GLN A 371 13.31 -4.86 -5.70
CA GLN A 371 14.62 -4.91 -5.03
C GLN A 371 14.45 -5.24 -3.54
N HIS A 372 14.40 -6.50 -3.18
CA HIS A 372 14.48 -6.89 -1.79
C HIS A 372 15.88 -6.65 -1.22
N ARG A 373 15.98 -6.21 0.03
CA ARG A 373 17.29 -5.96 0.70
C ARG A 373 18.17 -7.19 0.80
N THR A 374 17.56 -8.36 0.75
CA THR A 374 18.28 -9.64 0.77
C THR A 374 18.96 -9.99 -0.55
N TYR A 375 18.68 -9.27 -1.65
CA TYR A 375 19.32 -9.49 -2.92
C TYR A 375 20.70 -8.80 -2.98
N ASP A 376 21.74 -9.58 -3.17
CA ASP A 376 23.05 -9.08 -3.59
C ASP A 376 23.01 -8.81 -5.09
N LEU A 377 22.67 -7.58 -5.46
CA LEU A 377 22.54 -7.18 -6.86
C LEU A 377 23.90 -7.11 -7.60
N GLN A 378 25.00 -6.92 -6.86
CA GLN A 378 26.36 -7.00 -7.43
C GLN A 378 26.67 -8.42 -7.87
N GLY A 379 26.51 -9.40 -6.99
CA GLY A 379 26.72 -10.81 -7.31
C GLY A 379 25.76 -11.31 -8.39
N LEU A 380 24.50 -10.86 -8.36
CA LEU A 380 23.49 -11.19 -9.36
C LEU A 380 23.89 -10.69 -10.77
N SER A 381 24.35 -9.44 -10.89
CA SER A 381 24.75 -8.85 -12.18
C SER A 381 25.93 -9.56 -12.83
N VAL A 382 26.78 -10.21 -12.03
CA VAL A 382 27.90 -11.03 -12.55
C VAL A 382 27.43 -12.42 -12.99
N LYS A 383 26.37 -12.96 -12.36
CA LYS A 383 25.89 -14.32 -12.63
C LYS A 383 24.84 -14.40 -13.73
N ALA A 384 23.97 -13.39 -13.83
CA ALA A 384 22.94 -13.36 -14.86
C ALA A 384 23.55 -13.22 -16.26
N GLN A 385 23.10 -14.04 -17.21
CA GLN A 385 23.51 -13.94 -18.61
C GLN A 385 23.05 -12.61 -19.21
N LEU A 386 21.81 -12.22 -18.90
CA LEU A 386 21.19 -10.98 -19.32
C LEU A 386 20.29 -10.49 -18.18
N LEU A 387 20.44 -9.24 -17.76
CA LEU A 387 19.68 -8.65 -16.65
C LEU A 387 18.92 -7.41 -17.13
N LEU A 388 17.59 -7.44 -16.99
CA LEU A 388 16.73 -6.26 -17.15
C LEU A 388 16.35 -5.75 -15.75
N ASP A 389 16.86 -4.57 -15.42
CA ASP A 389 16.57 -3.92 -14.14
C ASP A 389 15.46 -2.87 -14.30
N THR A 390 14.28 -3.16 -13.78
CA THR A 390 13.14 -2.23 -13.83
C THR A 390 13.13 -1.23 -12.67
N ARG A 391 14.10 -1.31 -11.75
CA ARG A 391 14.17 -0.48 -10.55
C ARG A 391 15.37 0.45 -10.50
N GLY A 392 16.32 0.30 -11.41
CA GLY A 392 17.56 1.05 -11.42
C GLY A 392 18.43 0.78 -10.19
N ALA A 393 18.33 -0.43 -9.64
CA ALA A 393 18.99 -0.81 -8.41
C ALA A 393 20.31 -1.56 -8.62
N ALA A 394 20.49 -2.17 -9.80
CA ALA A 394 21.72 -2.83 -10.17
C ALA A 394 22.87 -1.79 -10.39
N PRO A 395 24.14 -2.20 -10.18
CA PRO A 395 25.27 -1.33 -10.44
C PRO A 395 25.25 -0.74 -11.86
N THR A 396 25.75 0.48 -11.99
CA THR A 396 25.77 1.18 -13.29
C THR A 396 26.54 0.38 -14.33
N GLY A 397 25.95 0.18 -15.51
CA GLY A 397 26.53 -0.59 -16.60
C GLY A 397 26.45 -2.11 -16.45
N ALA A 398 25.91 -2.62 -15.35
CA ALA A 398 25.81 -4.05 -15.07
C ALA A 398 24.47 -4.68 -15.47
N ALA A 399 23.50 -3.86 -15.90
CA ALA A 399 22.17 -4.30 -16.33
C ALA A 399 21.59 -3.34 -17.37
N HIS A 400 20.70 -3.88 -18.22
CA HIS A 400 19.83 -3.04 -19.04
C HIS A 400 18.73 -2.45 -18.15
N ARG A 401 18.44 -1.18 -18.31
CA ARG A 401 17.42 -0.47 -17.52
C ARG A 401 16.16 -0.19 -18.34
N LEU A 402 15.04 0.10 -17.62
CA LEU A 402 13.83 0.65 -18.27
C LEU A 402 14.12 2.01 -18.84
#